data_d89460bd4425571057b4856320e415e8
#
_entry.id   d89460bd4425571057b4856320e415e8
#
_cell.length_a   1.000
_cell.length_b   1.000
_cell.length_c   1.000
_cell.angle_alpha   90.00
_cell.angle_beta   90.00
_cell.angle_gamma   90.00
#
_symmetry.space_group_name_H-M   'P 1'
#
loop_
_entity.id
_entity.type
_entity.pdbx_description
1 polymer ?
#
loop_
_entity_poly.entity_id
_entity_poly.type
_entity_poly.pdbx_seq_one_letter_code
_entity_poly.pdbx_strand_id
1 'polypeptide(L)'
;LAYAENLELADYADWRLPNAKELQSIVDYTRSPQAQGGYSPAINPIFEISEIQDPEGGDFYPYFWSSTTLLDGLTPGDAAVYVTFGRALGYLNGTQLLDVHGAGAVRCDPKSGNPDDYPSNTTGFQGDVQYVYNHVRCVRNIE
;
A
#
# COMPACT_ATOMS: atom_id res chain seq x y z
N LEU A 1 -2.98 3.16 -12.79
CA LEU A 1 -3.83 4.23 -13.36
C LEU A 1 -4.89 3.62 -14.28
N ALA A 2 -4.51 2.94 -15.37
CA ALA A 2 -5.45 2.41 -16.37
C ALA A 2 -6.59 1.56 -15.78
N TYR A 3 -6.36 0.81 -14.71
CA TYR A 3 -7.43 0.06 -14.02
C TYR A 3 -8.54 1.00 -13.52
N ALA A 4 -8.17 2.09 -12.85
CA ALA A 4 -9.15 3.03 -12.30
C ALA A 4 -9.88 3.82 -13.42
N GLU A 5 -9.13 4.22 -14.45
CA GLU A 5 -9.67 4.97 -15.59
C GLU A 5 -10.66 4.17 -16.44
N ASN A 6 -10.55 2.82 -16.42
CA ASN A 6 -11.47 1.93 -17.13
C ASN A 6 -12.51 1.27 -16.21
N LEU A 7 -12.56 1.65 -14.94
CA LEU A 7 -13.50 1.05 -13.99
C LEU A 7 -14.90 1.61 -14.19
N GLU A 8 -15.84 0.72 -14.49
CA GLU A 8 -17.29 0.99 -14.44
C GLU A 8 -17.87 0.24 -13.25
N LEU A 9 -18.31 0.96 -12.24
CA LEU A 9 -18.86 0.40 -11.00
C LEU A 9 -19.97 1.28 -10.46
N ALA A 10 -21.08 0.66 -10.05
CA ALA A 10 -22.26 1.34 -9.47
C ALA A 10 -22.80 2.47 -10.38
N ASP A 11 -22.86 2.22 -11.69
CA ASP A 11 -23.32 3.13 -12.74
C ASP A 11 -22.45 4.39 -12.92
N TYR A 12 -21.20 4.36 -12.45
CA TYR A 12 -20.22 5.42 -12.60
C TYR A 12 -18.98 4.95 -13.35
N ALA A 13 -18.42 5.84 -14.18
CA ALA A 13 -17.19 5.63 -14.97
C ALA A 13 -16.14 6.73 -14.75
N ASP A 14 -16.28 7.52 -13.68
CA ASP A 14 -15.39 8.62 -13.30
C ASP A 14 -14.47 8.27 -12.13
N TRP A 15 -14.15 6.98 -11.99
CA TRP A 15 -13.26 6.48 -10.96
C TRP A 15 -11.81 6.86 -11.23
N ARG A 16 -11.08 7.15 -10.18
CA ARG A 16 -9.65 7.44 -10.22
C ARG A 16 -8.91 6.83 -9.03
N LEU A 17 -7.60 6.73 -9.12
CA LEU A 17 -6.79 6.46 -7.94
C LEU A 17 -6.84 7.67 -6.98
N PRO A 18 -6.99 7.43 -5.67
CA PRO A 18 -6.83 8.47 -4.67
C PRO A 18 -5.38 8.95 -4.63
N ASN A 19 -5.15 10.18 -4.23
CA ASN A 19 -3.81 10.62 -3.84
C ASN A 19 -3.45 10.06 -2.43
N ALA A 20 -2.18 10.20 -2.03
CA ALA A 20 -1.72 9.66 -0.76
C ALA A 20 -2.46 10.22 0.47
N LYS A 21 -2.86 11.50 0.43
CA LYS A 21 -3.63 12.12 1.54
C LYS A 21 -5.05 11.60 1.61
N GLU A 22 -5.69 11.37 0.48
CA GLU A 22 -7.03 10.76 0.41
C GLU A 22 -7.02 9.34 0.97
N LEU A 23 -6.03 8.50 0.60
CA LEU A 23 -5.88 7.18 1.20
C LEU A 23 -5.60 7.26 2.70
N GLN A 24 -4.68 8.13 3.11
CA GLN A 24 -4.32 8.26 4.52
C GLN A 24 -5.50 8.77 5.38
N SER A 25 -6.42 9.54 4.80
CA SER A 25 -7.58 10.09 5.53
C SER A 25 -8.56 9.02 6.03
N ILE A 26 -8.54 7.81 5.48
CA ILE A 26 -9.39 6.69 5.92
C ILE A 26 -8.66 5.70 6.82
N VAL A 27 -7.42 6.00 7.24
CA VAL A 27 -6.70 5.20 8.24
C VAL A 27 -7.31 5.43 9.61
N ASP A 28 -7.72 4.35 10.26
CA ASP A 28 -8.21 4.35 11.64
C ASP A 28 -7.16 3.72 12.55
N TYR A 29 -6.33 4.55 13.16
CA TYR A 29 -5.24 4.10 14.04
C TYR A 29 -5.74 3.38 15.29
N THR A 30 -6.99 3.59 15.72
CA THR A 30 -7.55 2.87 16.88
C THR A 30 -7.78 1.39 16.58
N ARG A 31 -7.77 1.02 15.30
CA ARG A 31 -7.92 -0.34 14.80
C ARG A 31 -6.60 -0.97 14.33
N SER A 32 -5.49 -0.26 14.44
CA SER A 32 -4.19 -0.77 13.98
C SER A 32 -3.83 -2.09 14.67
N PRO A 33 -3.03 -2.96 14.04
CA PRO A 33 -2.55 -4.19 14.66
C PRO A 33 -1.93 -3.97 16.03
N GLN A 34 -1.19 -2.88 16.21
CA GLN A 34 -0.55 -2.52 17.48
C GLN A 34 -1.58 -2.13 18.54
N ALA A 35 -2.64 -1.39 18.17
CA ALA A 35 -3.68 -0.98 19.12
C ALA A 35 -4.58 -2.13 19.54
N GLN A 36 -4.83 -3.10 18.66
CA GLN A 36 -5.72 -4.23 18.90
C GLN A 36 -4.99 -5.51 19.37
N GLY A 37 -3.67 -5.49 19.39
CA GLY A 37 -2.86 -6.66 19.79
C GLY A 37 -2.93 -7.83 18.81
N GLY A 38 -3.19 -7.58 17.53
CA GLY A 38 -3.36 -8.63 16.52
C GLY A 38 -3.30 -8.13 15.08
N TYR A 39 -4.01 -8.80 14.19
CA TYR A 39 -4.01 -8.57 12.73
C TYR A 39 -5.17 -7.70 12.23
N SER A 40 -5.75 -6.85 13.06
CA SER A 40 -6.81 -5.95 12.59
C SER A 40 -6.26 -4.94 11.58
N PRO A 41 -6.95 -4.69 10.44
CA PRO A 41 -6.55 -3.62 9.55
C PRO A 41 -7.00 -2.27 10.13
N ALA A 42 -6.14 -1.27 10.01
CA ALA A 42 -6.39 0.11 10.48
C ALA A 42 -7.34 0.87 9.56
N ILE A 43 -8.53 0.33 9.36
CA ILE A 43 -9.55 0.92 8.49
C ILE A 43 -10.94 0.53 9.02
N ASN A 44 -11.94 1.39 8.79
CA ASN A 44 -13.31 1.07 9.17
C ASN A 44 -13.81 -0.18 8.40
N PRO A 45 -14.47 -1.16 9.05
CA PRO A 45 -14.95 -2.39 8.42
C PRO A 45 -15.93 -2.21 7.27
N ILE A 46 -16.52 -1.02 7.11
CA ILE A 46 -17.34 -0.71 5.93
C ILE A 46 -16.51 -0.76 4.63
N PHE A 47 -15.20 -0.58 4.74
CA PHE A 47 -14.27 -0.76 3.63
C PHE A 47 -13.73 -2.18 3.67
N GLU A 48 -14.23 -3.05 2.83
CA GLU A 48 -13.70 -4.40 2.70
C GLU A 48 -12.22 -4.37 2.33
N ILE A 49 -11.42 -5.22 2.97
CA ILE A 49 -10.01 -5.40 2.69
C ILE A 49 -9.67 -6.89 2.73
N SER A 50 -9.05 -7.38 1.65
CA SER A 50 -8.66 -8.78 1.55
C SER A 50 -7.39 -9.05 2.33
N GLU A 51 -7.33 -10.15 3.06
CA GLU A 51 -6.09 -10.68 3.60
C GLU A 51 -5.26 -11.32 2.49
N ILE A 52 -3.95 -11.17 2.61
CA ILE A 52 -2.94 -11.84 1.78
C ILE A 52 -1.90 -12.47 2.72
N GLN A 53 -0.84 -13.02 2.17
CA GLN A 53 0.29 -13.51 2.95
C GLN A 53 1.52 -12.59 2.78
N ASP A 54 2.28 -12.44 3.87
CA ASP A 54 3.59 -11.81 3.83
C ASP A 54 4.64 -12.76 3.20
N PRO A 55 5.88 -12.31 2.94
CA PRO A 55 6.91 -13.15 2.34
C PRO A 55 7.28 -14.42 3.13
N GLU A 56 6.94 -14.49 4.41
CA GLU A 56 7.18 -15.65 5.27
C GLU A 56 5.92 -16.50 5.49
N GLY A 57 4.80 -16.17 4.80
CA GLY A 57 3.54 -16.91 4.84
C GLY A 57 2.64 -16.55 6.02
N GLY A 58 2.93 -15.49 6.75
CA GLY A 58 2.08 -14.95 7.81
C GLY A 58 0.92 -14.12 7.26
N ASP A 59 -0.17 -14.00 8.04
CA ASP A 59 -1.32 -13.18 7.67
C ASP A 59 -0.92 -11.71 7.49
N PHE A 60 -1.39 -11.11 6.42
CA PHE A 60 -0.99 -9.77 6.01
C PHE A 60 -2.10 -9.03 5.28
N TYR A 61 -2.08 -7.68 5.32
CA TYR A 61 -2.94 -6.83 4.51
C TYR A 61 -2.12 -6.11 3.44
N PRO A 62 -2.61 -6.07 2.18
CA PRO A 62 -1.85 -5.47 1.08
C PRO A 62 -1.61 -3.99 1.27
N TYR A 63 -0.59 -3.49 0.60
CA TYR A 63 -0.38 -2.06 0.41
C TYR A 63 -1.30 -1.55 -0.69
N PHE A 64 -1.64 -0.28 -0.65
CA PHE A 64 -2.55 0.34 -1.63
C PHE A 64 -1.86 1.47 -2.38
N TRP A 65 -1.79 1.33 -3.70
CA TRP A 65 -1.28 2.36 -4.57
C TRP A 65 -2.08 3.65 -4.48
N SER A 66 -1.38 4.78 -4.47
CA SER A 66 -1.94 6.10 -4.72
C SER A 66 -1.55 6.64 -6.10
N SER A 67 -2.18 7.73 -6.52
CA SER A 67 -1.78 8.49 -7.71
C SER A 67 -0.58 9.41 -7.47
N THR A 68 -0.07 9.48 -6.25
CA THR A 68 1.07 10.33 -5.89
C THR A 68 2.37 9.69 -6.34
N THR A 69 3.18 10.45 -7.07
CA THR A 69 4.52 10.05 -7.51
C THR A 69 5.56 10.64 -6.56
N LEU A 70 6.57 9.84 -6.19
CA LEU A 70 7.76 10.35 -5.51
C LEU A 70 8.65 11.08 -6.50
N LEU A 71 8.96 12.34 -6.21
CA LEU A 71 9.83 13.20 -7.03
C LEU A 71 11.25 13.31 -6.50
N ASP A 72 11.53 12.68 -5.36
CA ASP A 72 12.84 12.65 -4.72
C ASP A 72 13.50 11.27 -4.88
N GLY A 73 14.80 11.18 -4.58
CA GLY A 73 15.56 9.93 -4.66
C GLY A 73 16.50 9.88 -5.87
N LEU A 74 17.08 8.69 -6.12
CA LEU A 74 18.10 8.49 -7.16
C LEU A 74 17.53 8.65 -8.58
N THR A 75 16.28 8.27 -8.77
CA THR A 75 15.57 8.38 -10.06
C THR A 75 14.21 9.05 -9.81
N PRO A 76 14.14 10.38 -9.86
CA PRO A 76 12.89 11.10 -9.63
C PRO A 76 11.77 10.64 -10.55
N GLY A 77 10.62 10.31 -9.98
CA GLY A 77 9.44 9.91 -10.75
C GLY A 77 9.28 8.41 -11.01
N ASP A 78 10.24 7.57 -10.68
CA ASP A 78 10.18 6.12 -10.92
C ASP A 78 9.41 5.35 -9.84
N ALA A 79 9.09 5.99 -8.72
CA ALA A 79 8.33 5.37 -7.64
C ALA A 79 6.97 6.03 -7.45
N ALA A 80 5.98 5.21 -7.11
CA ALA A 80 4.66 5.66 -6.65
C ALA A 80 4.52 5.46 -5.15
N VAL A 81 3.76 6.35 -4.53
CA VAL A 81 3.46 6.30 -3.11
C VAL A 81 2.33 5.28 -2.87
N TYR A 82 2.48 4.49 -1.82
CA TYR A 82 1.44 3.62 -1.27
C TYR A 82 1.11 3.98 0.18
N VAL A 83 -0.03 3.49 0.66
CA VAL A 83 -0.45 3.57 2.06
C VAL A 83 -0.75 2.16 2.56
N THR A 84 -0.37 1.86 3.80
CA THR A 84 -0.64 0.58 4.45
C THR A 84 -1.82 0.70 5.41
N PHE A 85 -2.70 -0.30 5.43
CA PHE A 85 -3.73 -0.42 6.48
C PHE A 85 -3.40 -1.52 7.49
N GLY A 86 -2.41 -2.35 7.18
CA GLY A 86 -1.84 -3.36 8.08
C GLY A 86 -0.42 -3.01 8.48
N ARG A 87 0.38 -4.04 8.73
CA ARG A 87 1.81 -3.91 9.00
C ARG A 87 2.52 -3.27 7.80
N ALA A 88 3.53 -2.48 8.05
CA ALA A 88 4.44 -1.96 7.03
C ALA A 88 5.82 -2.63 7.21
N LEU A 89 6.06 -3.64 6.41
CA LEU A 89 7.14 -4.60 6.60
C LEU A 89 8.50 -4.08 6.10
N GLY A 90 9.54 -4.51 6.79
CA GLY A 90 10.93 -4.34 6.38
C GLY A 90 11.80 -5.41 7.01
N TYR A 91 13.02 -5.58 6.49
CA TYR A 91 13.97 -6.54 7.02
C TYR A 91 15.00 -5.87 7.92
N LEU A 92 14.97 -6.15 9.23
CA LEU A 92 16.02 -5.74 10.14
C LEU A 92 17.30 -6.54 9.85
N ASN A 93 18.42 -5.86 9.65
CA ASN A 93 19.71 -6.45 9.29
C ASN A 93 19.64 -7.39 8.07
N GLY A 94 18.66 -7.20 7.19
CA GLY A 94 18.49 -7.98 5.97
C GLY A 94 17.96 -9.41 6.17
N THR A 95 17.54 -9.78 7.38
CA THR A 95 17.13 -11.17 7.68
C THR A 95 15.87 -11.31 8.50
N GLN A 96 15.58 -10.38 9.38
CA GLN A 96 14.40 -10.46 10.26
C GLN A 96 13.27 -9.60 9.73
N LEU A 97 12.18 -10.22 9.30
CA LEU A 97 10.97 -9.54 8.84
C LEU A 97 10.22 -8.92 10.04
N LEU A 98 10.02 -7.65 10.03
CA LEU A 98 9.37 -6.90 11.10
C LEU A 98 8.35 -5.89 10.54
N ASP A 99 7.39 -5.49 11.37
CA ASP A 99 6.58 -4.30 11.15
C ASP A 99 7.39 -3.05 11.55
N VAL A 100 8.07 -2.45 10.58
CA VAL A 100 9.05 -1.36 10.84
C VAL A 100 8.41 0.02 10.87
N HIS A 101 7.22 0.20 10.28
CA HIS A 101 6.55 1.51 10.20
C HIS A 101 5.11 1.51 10.72
N GLY A 102 4.49 0.35 10.85
CA GLY A 102 3.11 0.24 11.31
C GLY A 102 2.06 0.64 10.27
N ALA A 103 0.79 0.48 10.68
CA ALA A 103 -0.34 0.87 9.88
C ALA A 103 -0.42 2.39 9.67
N GLY A 104 -0.87 2.81 8.49
CA GLY A 104 -0.89 4.21 8.07
C GLY A 104 0.44 4.72 7.53
N ALA A 105 1.45 3.84 7.39
CA ALA A 105 2.70 4.21 6.75
C ALA A 105 2.47 4.67 5.31
N VAL A 106 3.14 5.76 4.94
CA VAL A 106 3.16 6.34 3.59
C VAL A 106 4.57 6.15 3.05
N ARG A 107 4.72 5.20 2.14
CA ARG A 107 6.02 4.80 1.58
C ARG A 107 5.92 4.70 0.06
N CYS A 108 6.95 4.24 -0.61
CA CYS A 108 6.94 4.15 -2.08
C CYS A 108 7.69 2.93 -2.59
N ASP A 109 7.18 2.41 -3.70
CA ASP A 109 7.79 1.31 -4.44
C ASP A 109 7.94 1.68 -5.92
N PRO A 110 8.82 0.99 -6.67
CA PRO A 110 8.95 1.17 -8.11
C PRO A 110 7.62 0.97 -8.83
N LYS A 111 7.33 1.85 -9.79
CA LYS A 111 6.13 1.79 -10.65
C LYS A 111 6.44 1.53 -12.11
N SER A 112 7.71 1.32 -12.44
CA SER A 112 8.21 1.04 -13.78
C SER A 112 9.26 -0.07 -13.72
N GLY A 113 9.56 -0.70 -14.85
CA GLY A 113 10.49 -1.82 -14.96
C GLY A 113 9.78 -3.17 -15.01
N ASN A 114 10.55 -4.24 -14.98
CA ASN A 114 10.01 -5.60 -14.94
C ASN A 114 9.67 -5.97 -13.46
N PRO A 115 8.43 -6.37 -13.14
CA PRO A 115 8.07 -6.79 -11.79
C PRO A 115 8.97 -7.89 -11.18
N ASP A 116 9.51 -8.78 -12.01
CA ASP A 116 10.40 -9.86 -11.56
C ASP A 116 11.74 -9.35 -11.01
N ASP A 117 12.11 -8.10 -11.32
CA ASP A 117 13.31 -7.46 -10.76
C ASP A 117 13.09 -6.97 -9.32
N TYR A 118 11.86 -7.05 -8.81
CA TYR A 118 11.44 -6.52 -7.51
C TYR A 118 10.75 -7.59 -6.64
N PRO A 119 11.41 -8.69 -6.30
CA PRO A 119 10.79 -9.74 -5.50
C PRO A 119 10.53 -9.27 -4.05
N SER A 120 9.39 -9.66 -3.49
CA SER A 120 8.95 -9.24 -2.15
C SER A 120 9.79 -9.78 -0.98
N ASN A 121 10.68 -10.72 -1.24
CA ASN A 121 11.65 -11.21 -0.25
C ASN A 121 12.95 -10.38 -0.22
N THR A 122 12.96 -9.22 -0.85
CA THR A 122 14.07 -8.27 -0.85
C THR A 122 13.63 -6.92 -0.33
N THR A 123 14.57 -6.12 0.11
CA THR A 123 14.33 -4.74 0.53
C THR A 123 14.45 -3.78 -0.65
N GLY A 124 13.50 -2.87 -0.76
CA GLY A 124 13.58 -1.73 -1.65
C GLY A 124 14.61 -0.70 -1.21
N PHE A 125 14.74 0.37 -1.99
CA PHE A 125 15.73 1.43 -1.74
C PHE A 125 15.53 2.19 -0.41
N GLN A 126 14.38 2.06 0.22
CA GLN A 126 14.06 2.64 1.52
C GLN A 126 14.19 1.63 2.69
N GLY A 127 14.61 0.40 2.42
CA GLY A 127 14.76 -0.65 3.44
C GLY A 127 13.47 -1.44 3.71
N ASP A 128 12.36 -1.06 3.09
CA ASP A 128 11.07 -1.73 3.24
C ASP A 128 10.98 -2.98 2.36
N VAL A 129 10.09 -3.91 2.72
CA VAL A 129 9.70 -4.99 1.81
C VAL A 129 9.04 -4.39 0.58
N GLN A 130 9.49 -4.81 -0.58
CA GLN A 130 9.08 -4.29 -1.86
C GLN A 130 7.87 -5.05 -2.41
N TYR A 131 6.76 -4.34 -2.63
CA TYR A 131 5.58 -4.90 -3.25
C TYR A 131 5.21 -4.09 -4.50
N VAL A 132 5.35 -4.69 -5.68
CA VAL A 132 4.99 -4.04 -6.96
C VAL A 132 3.57 -4.38 -7.42
N TYR A 133 2.99 -5.47 -6.90
CA TYR A 133 1.59 -5.87 -7.12
C TYR A 133 0.68 -5.39 -5.99
N ASN A 134 0.78 -4.12 -5.63
CA ASN A 134 -0.07 -3.52 -4.61
C ASN A 134 -1.51 -3.40 -5.10
N HIS A 135 -2.43 -3.41 -4.14
CA HIS A 135 -3.85 -3.28 -4.41
C HIS A 135 -4.24 -1.83 -4.74
N VAL A 136 -5.45 -1.65 -5.20
CA VAL A 136 -6.02 -0.33 -5.48
C VAL A 136 -7.37 -0.17 -4.79
N ARG A 137 -7.68 1.06 -4.41
CA ARG A 137 -8.97 1.47 -3.86
C ARG A 137 -9.38 2.76 -4.57
N CYS A 138 -10.24 2.62 -5.56
CA CYS A 138 -10.64 3.76 -6.37
C CYS A 138 -11.57 4.70 -5.60
N VAL A 139 -11.52 5.97 -5.96
CA VAL A 139 -12.39 7.02 -5.46
C VAL A 139 -13.00 7.80 -6.63
N ARG A 140 -14.10 8.51 -6.39
CA ARG A 140 -14.66 9.47 -7.31
C ARG A 140 -14.97 10.77 -6.59
N ASN A 141 -15.07 11.86 -7.33
CA ASN A 141 -15.47 13.12 -6.76
C ASN A 141 -17.00 13.12 -6.57
N ILE A 142 -17.45 13.71 -5.47
CA ILE A 142 -18.87 14.00 -5.24
C ILE A 142 -19.13 15.39 -5.84
N GLU A 143 -20.07 15.49 -6.76
CA GLU A 143 -20.56 16.78 -7.26
C GLU A 143 -21.49 17.43 -6.23
#